data_d6a0ad305ca818fd9961cffa3f7de97f
#
_entry.id   d6a0ad305ca818fd9961cffa3f7de97f
#
_cell.length_a   1.000
_cell.length_b   1.000
_cell.length_c   1.000
_cell.angle_alpha   90.00
_cell.angle_beta   90.00
_cell.angle_gamma   90.00
#
_symmetry.space_group_name_H-M   'P 1'
#
loop_
_entity.id
_entity.type
_entity.pdbx_description
1 polymer ?
#
loop_
_entity_poly.entity_id
_entity_poly.type
_entity_poly.pdbx_seq_one_letter_code
_entity_poly.pdbx_strand_id
1 'polypeptide(L)'
;MTSIKLTFIVYGDIFNVDEFSKIIGKSPTDFAYKNDILKFRRSTETFWEYSFQEVVSLYIEESISLFENIITPSLEDVSSFIQKNNLTSKILFKIKTNKEPSPAIVFNNNIINLLNKINGWIDLDLYINK
;
A
#
# COMPACT_ATOMS: atom_id res chain seq x y z
N MET A 1 23.30 -4.24 1.42
CA MET A 1 22.48 -3.84 0.25
C MET A 1 21.11 -3.45 0.73
N THR A 2 20.60 -2.32 0.27
CA THR A 2 19.28 -1.83 0.69
C THR A 2 18.22 -2.29 -0.30
N SER A 3 17.13 -2.86 0.19
CA SER A 3 15.99 -3.22 -0.63
C SER A 3 14.71 -2.65 -0.04
N ILE A 4 13.78 -2.29 -0.91
CA ILE A 4 12.53 -1.62 -0.55
C ILE A 4 11.37 -2.34 -1.21
N LYS A 5 10.38 -2.72 -0.44
CA LYS A 5 9.15 -3.33 -0.95
C LYS A 5 7.95 -2.52 -0.47
N LEU A 6 7.17 -2.03 -1.41
CA LEU A 6 5.95 -1.29 -1.12
C LEU A 6 4.75 -2.22 -1.21
N THR A 7 3.85 -2.14 -0.22
CA THR A 7 2.56 -2.81 -0.24
C THR A 7 1.46 -1.76 -0.08
N PHE A 8 0.51 -1.74 -1.00
CA PHE A 8 -0.66 -0.87 -0.92
C PHE A 8 -1.82 -1.65 -0.32
N ILE A 9 -2.42 -1.11 0.74
CA ILE A 9 -3.48 -1.78 1.50
C ILE A 9 -4.69 -0.86 1.59
N VAL A 10 -5.87 -1.42 1.30
CA VAL A 10 -7.16 -0.75 1.51
C VAL A 10 -7.95 -1.61 2.49
N TYR A 11 -8.50 -1.00 3.51
CA TYR A 11 -9.16 -1.75 4.58
C TYR A 11 -10.30 -0.97 5.21
N GLY A 12 -11.20 -1.71 5.82
CA GLY A 12 -12.34 -1.16 6.52
C GLY A 12 -13.26 -2.26 7.02
N ASP A 13 -14.50 -1.89 7.34
CA ASP A 13 -15.43 -2.86 7.90
C ASP A 13 -15.88 -3.89 6.84
N ILE A 14 -16.61 -3.45 5.83
CA ILE A 14 -17.11 -4.33 4.77
C ILE A 14 -17.05 -3.60 3.43
N PHE A 15 -16.47 -4.24 2.42
CA PHE A 15 -16.55 -3.80 1.04
C PHE A 15 -16.33 -4.97 0.10
N ASN A 16 -16.73 -4.81 -1.15
CA ASN A 16 -16.57 -5.85 -2.17
C ASN A 16 -15.15 -5.81 -2.75
N VAL A 17 -14.34 -6.81 -2.42
CA VAL A 17 -12.94 -6.91 -2.85
C VAL A 17 -12.85 -7.02 -4.38
N ASP A 18 -13.72 -7.80 -5.02
CA ASP A 18 -13.70 -7.96 -6.47
C ASP A 18 -14.05 -6.67 -7.20
N GLU A 19 -14.99 -5.91 -6.67
CA GLU A 19 -15.34 -4.60 -7.22
C GLU A 19 -14.14 -3.65 -7.16
N PHE A 20 -13.45 -3.60 -6.03
CA PHE A 20 -12.26 -2.77 -5.89
C PHE A 20 -11.17 -3.20 -6.88
N SER A 21 -10.97 -4.50 -7.05
CA SER A 21 -9.99 -5.03 -8.02
C SER A 21 -10.29 -4.55 -9.45
N LYS A 22 -11.56 -4.52 -9.82
CA LYS A 22 -11.97 -4.04 -11.16
C LYS A 22 -11.70 -2.55 -11.32
N ILE A 23 -11.96 -1.77 -10.28
CA ILE A 23 -11.74 -0.31 -10.31
C ILE A 23 -10.27 0.01 -10.49
N ILE A 24 -9.39 -0.60 -9.71
CA ILE A 24 -7.96 -0.33 -9.76
C ILE A 24 -7.25 -1.06 -10.91
N GLY A 25 -7.88 -2.11 -11.45
CA GLY A 25 -7.33 -2.88 -12.55
C GLY A 25 -6.24 -3.87 -12.14
N LYS A 26 -6.24 -4.31 -10.89
CA LYS A 26 -5.27 -5.27 -10.36
C LYS A 26 -5.93 -6.28 -9.45
N SER A 27 -5.48 -7.53 -9.55
CA SER A 27 -5.85 -8.55 -8.58
C SER A 27 -5.02 -8.40 -7.31
N PRO A 28 -5.60 -8.58 -6.13
CA PRO A 28 -4.84 -8.45 -4.89
C PRO A 28 -3.82 -9.57 -4.75
N THR A 29 -2.71 -9.29 -4.09
CA THR A 29 -1.76 -10.33 -3.68
C THR A 29 -2.24 -11.05 -2.43
N ASP A 30 -3.09 -10.38 -1.64
CA ASP A 30 -3.76 -10.98 -0.49
C ASP A 30 -5.04 -10.18 -0.20
N PHE A 31 -6.02 -10.85 0.38
CA PHE A 31 -7.25 -10.21 0.83
C PHE A 31 -7.96 -11.09 1.86
N ALA A 32 -8.86 -10.49 2.62
CA ALA A 32 -9.77 -11.23 3.48
C ALA A 32 -11.03 -10.40 3.71
N TYR A 33 -12.13 -11.07 3.92
CA TYR A 33 -13.36 -10.43 4.38
C TYR A 33 -13.42 -10.46 5.91
N LYS A 34 -14.10 -9.50 6.49
CA LYS A 34 -14.31 -9.46 7.94
C LYS A 34 -14.87 -10.80 8.41
N ASN A 35 -14.29 -11.32 9.48
CA ASN A 35 -14.61 -12.61 10.09
C ASN A 35 -14.06 -13.84 9.35
N ASP A 36 -13.37 -13.68 8.23
CA ASP A 36 -12.69 -14.81 7.62
C ASP A 36 -11.67 -15.41 8.59
N ILE A 37 -11.54 -16.73 8.55
CA ILE A 37 -10.56 -17.44 9.38
C ILE A 37 -9.22 -17.44 8.66
N LEU A 38 -8.24 -16.72 9.23
CA LEU A 38 -6.87 -16.69 8.75
C LEU A 38 -6.06 -17.75 9.49
N LYS A 39 -4.79 -17.95 9.10
CA LYS A 39 -3.96 -19.03 9.60
C LYS A 39 -3.92 -19.11 11.14
N PHE A 40 -3.86 -17.97 11.82
CA PHE A 40 -3.72 -17.92 13.28
C PHE A 40 -4.81 -17.11 13.98
N ARG A 41 -5.72 -16.50 13.23
CA ARG A 41 -6.74 -15.62 13.82
C ARG A 41 -7.88 -15.40 12.84
N ARG A 42 -8.96 -14.81 13.35
CA ARG A 42 -10.08 -14.32 12.55
C ARG A 42 -9.78 -12.89 12.11
N SER A 43 -10.06 -12.53 10.87
CA SER A 43 -9.88 -11.17 10.40
C SER A 43 -10.90 -10.23 11.05
N THR A 44 -10.42 -9.14 11.62
CA THR A 44 -11.28 -8.16 12.29
C THR A 44 -11.90 -7.18 11.31
N GLU A 45 -11.41 -7.14 10.07
CA GLU A 45 -11.89 -6.24 9.03
C GLU A 45 -11.69 -6.86 7.66
N THR A 46 -12.29 -6.22 6.65
CA THR A 46 -12.05 -6.58 5.25
C THR A 46 -10.82 -5.82 4.77
N PHE A 47 -9.94 -6.50 4.05
CA PHE A 47 -8.79 -5.82 3.44
C PHE A 47 -8.50 -6.34 2.05
N TRP A 48 -7.89 -5.48 1.26
CA TRP A 48 -7.35 -5.76 -0.07
C TRP A 48 -5.93 -5.22 -0.08
N GLU A 49 -4.95 -6.03 -0.49
CA GLU A 49 -3.58 -5.55 -0.57
C GLU A 49 -2.90 -6.01 -1.84
N TYR A 50 -1.99 -5.18 -2.32
CA TYR A 50 -1.18 -5.44 -3.49
C TYR A 50 0.27 -5.14 -3.16
N SER A 51 1.12 -6.15 -3.24
CA SER A 51 2.56 -6.01 -2.99
C SER A 51 3.29 -5.84 -4.31
N PHE A 52 4.05 -4.74 -4.41
CA PHE A 52 4.89 -4.47 -5.56
C PHE A 52 6.18 -5.27 -5.46
N GLN A 53 6.93 -5.34 -6.57
CA GLN A 53 8.21 -6.00 -6.58
C GLN A 53 9.20 -5.29 -5.63
N GLU A 54 10.08 -6.07 -5.04
CA GLU A 54 11.18 -5.55 -4.22
C GLU A 54 12.19 -4.84 -5.13
N VAL A 55 12.61 -3.64 -4.72
CA VAL A 55 13.55 -2.82 -5.47
C VAL A 55 14.84 -2.67 -4.67
N VAL A 56 15.97 -2.96 -5.29
CA VAL A 56 17.29 -2.73 -4.69
C VAL A 56 17.69 -1.30 -4.97
N SER A 57 17.56 -0.43 -3.96
CA SER A 57 17.81 1.00 -4.10
C SER A 57 17.96 1.65 -2.73
N LEU A 58 18.70 2.75 -2.67
CA LEU A 58 18.76 3.62 -1.50
C LEU A 58 17.65 4.68 -1.50
N TYR A 59 16.81 4.69 -2.54
CA TYR A 59 15.78 5.73 -2.73
C TYR A 59 14.40 5.11 -2.84
N ILE A 60 13.42 5.66 -2.13
CA ILE A 60 12.06 5.13 -2.17
C ILE A 60 11.26 5.61 -3.38
N GLU A 61 11.76 6.60 -4.12
CA GLU A 61 11.06 7.19 -5.26
C GLU A 61 10.70 6.16 -6.31
N GLU A 62 11.56 5.16 -6.52
CA GLU A 62 11.30 4.12 -7.52
C GLU A 62 10.09 3.28 -7.14
N SER A 63 9.98 2.89 -5.87
CA SER A 63 8.83 2.16 -5.36
C SER A 63 7.56 3.03 -5.39
N ILE A 64 7.68 4.31 -5.05
CA ILE A 64 6.56 5.25 -5.13
C ILE A 64 6.06 5.37 -6.57
N SER A 65 6.97 5.45 -7.54
CA SER A 65 6.61 5.54 -8.96
C SER A 65 5.82 4.31 -9.42
N LEU A 66 6.19 3.12 -8.96
CA LEU A 66 5.45 1.90 -9.27
C LEU A 66 4.00 2.00 -8.76
N PHE A 67 3.80 2.50 -7.55
CA PHE A 67 2.49 2.71 -6.98
C PHE A 67 1.69 3.78 -7.75
N GLU A 68 2.31 4.93 -8.00
CA GLU A 68 1.66 6.03 -8.72
C GLU A 68 1.20 5.59 -10.12
N ASN A 69 2.01 4.81 -10.83
CA ASN A 69 1.67 4.34 -12.17
C ASN A 69 0.43 3.43 -12.18
N ILE A 70 0.19 2.70 -11.12
CA ILE A 70 -0.96 1.81 -11.02
C ILE A 70 -2.23 2.57 -10.63
N ILE A 71 -2.13 3.49 -9.67
CA ILE A 71 -3.31 4.14 -9.11
C ILE A 71 -3.76 5.37 -9.90
N THR A 72 -2.84 6.11 -10.52
CA THR A 72 -3.17 7.37 -11.18
C THR A 72 -4.26 7.25 -12.25
N PRO A 73 -4.26 6.23 -13.14
CA PRO A 73 -5.31 6.12 -14.15
C PRO A 73 -6.73 5.98 -13.60
N SER A 74 -6.87 5.45 -12.39
CA SER A 74 -8.18 5.22 -11.77
C SER A 74 -8.36 5.98 -10.45
N LEU A 75 -7.54 7.01 -10.21
CA LEU A 75 -7.49 7.70 -8.93
C LEU A 75 -8.85 8.22 -8.47
N GLU A 76 -9.62 8.86 -9.37
CA GLU A 76 -10.92 9.42 -9.00
C GLU A 76 -11.91 8.31 -8.61
N ASP A 77 -11.92 7.19 -9.33
CA ASP A 77 -12.80 6.07 -9.03
C ASP A 77 -12.40 5.37 -7.74
N VAL A 78 -11.09 5.22 -7.50
CA VAL A 78 -10.56 4.65 -6.25
C VAL A 78 -10.92 5.56 -5.07
N SER A 79 -10.73 6.87 -5.21
CA SER A 79 -11.07 7.85 -4.18
C SER A 79 -12.56 7.79 -3.84
N SER A 80 -13.42 7.75 -4.85
CA SER A 80 -14.87 7.66 -4.67
C SER A 80 -15.28 6.36 -3.95
N PHE A 81 -14.67 5.25 -4.33
CA PHE A 81 -14.93 3.96 -3.71
C PHE A 81 -14.53 3.97 -2.22
N ILE A 82 -13.37 4.51 -1.91
CA ILE A 82 -12.88 4.60 -0.53
C ILE A 82 -13.80 5.46 0.31
N GLN A 83 -14.22 6.62 -0.20
CA GLN A 83 -15.13 7.51 0.51
C GLN A 83 -16.51 6.88 0.71
N LYS A 84 -17.06 6.30 -0.36
CA LYS A 84 -18.39 5.69 -0.32
C LYS A 84 -18.48 4.53 0.67
N ASN A 85 -17.42 3.75 0.79
CA ASN A 85 -17.39 2.58 1.67
C ASN A 85 -16.72 2.87 3.01
N ASN A 86 -16.37 4.12 3.26
CA ASN A 86 -15.75 4.56 4.51
C ASN A 86 -14.47 3.79 4.84
N LEU A 87 -13.59 3.69 3.86
CA LEU A 87 -12.36 2.90 3.97
C LEU A 87 -11.15 3.79 4.29
N THR A 88 -10.11 3.14 4.73
CA THR A 88 -8.79 3.73 4.93
C THR A 88 -7.80 3.01 4.02
N SER A 89 -6.76 3.71 3.61
CA SER A 89 -5.68 3.08 2.84
C SER A 89 -4.34 3.38 3.48
N LYS A 90 -3.34 2.58 3.12
CA LYS A 90 -1.96 2.87 3.51
C LYS A 90 -0.98 2.32 2.50
N ILE A 91 0.19 2.94 2.45
CA ILE A 91 1.34 2.38 1.76
C ILE A 91 2.36 1.98 2.82
N LEU A 92 2.69 0.70 2.84
CA LEU A 92 3.66 0.14 3.76
C LEU A 92 4.97 -0.06 3.01
N PHE A 93 6.05 0.54 3.52
CA PHE A 93 7.40 0.32 2.99
C PHE A 93 8.15 -0.60 3.93
N LYS A 94 8.47 -1.79 3.44
CA LYS A 94 9.39 -2.70 4.14
C LYS A 94 10.78 -2.43 3.61
N ILE A 95 11.63 -1.86 4.45
CA ILE A 95 12.99 -1.44 4.07
C ILE A 95 14.00 -2.28 4.83
N LYS A 96 14.76 -3.09 4.09
CA LYS A 96 15.88 -3.86 4.63
C LYS A 96 17.15 -3.13 4.23
N THR A 97 17.90 -2.65 5.21
CA THR A 97 19.06 -1.81 4.95
C THR A 97 20.19 -2.10 5.92
N ASN A 98 21.35 -1.53 5.61
CA ASN A 98 22.50 -1.54 6.51
C ASN A 98 22.58 -0.18 7.19
N LYS A 99 23.35 -0.12 8.27
CA LYS A 99 23.59 1.14 8.98
C LYS A 99 24.26 2.18 8.06
N GLU A 100 25.15 1.73 7.20
CA GLU A 100 25.85 2.55 6.21
C GLU A 100 25.87 1.84 4.87
N PRO A 101 25.52 2.49 3.74
CA PRO A 101 24.90 3.81 3.66
C PRO A 101 23.41 3.77 4.06
N SER A 102 22.92 4.89 4.58
CA SER A 102 21.51 5.02 4.95
C SER A 102 20.64 5.29 3.73
N PRO A 103 19.41 4.77 3.69
CA PRO A 103 18.48 5.09 2.61
C PRO A 103 18.00 6.54 2.70
N ALA A 104 17.72 7.14 1.55
CA ALA A 104 17.09 8.45 1.48
C ALA A 104 15.57 8.25 1.40
N ILE A 105 14.85 8.79 2.39
CA ILE A 105 13.41 8.66 2.48
C ILE A 105 12.80 10.06 2.36
N VAL A 106 12.25 10.37 1.18
CA VAL A 106 11.67 11.67 0.88
C VAL A 106 10.28 11.47 0.28
N PHE A 107 9.29 12.17 0.84
CA PHE A 107 7.93 12.17 0.33
C PHE A 107 7.63 13.56 -0.24
N ASN A 108 7.45 13.64 -1.57
CA ASN A 108 7.13 14.91 -2.22
C ASN A 108 5.63 15.23 -2.14
N ASN A 109 5.26 16.43 -2.57
CA ASN A 109 3.87 16.88 -2.53
C ASN A 109 2.93 16.00 -3.37
N ASN A 110 3.41 15.43 -4.45
CA ASN A 110 2.58 14.59 -5.31
C ASN A 110 2.06 13.37 -4.57
N ILE A 111 2.93 12.64 -3.87
CA ILE A 111 2.51 11.46 -3.13
C ILE A 111 1.66 11.84 -1.91
N ILE A 112 1.98 12.93 -1.24
CA ILE A 112 1.19 13.40 -0.10
C ILE A 112 -0.22 13.78 -0.54
N ASN A 113 -0.36 14.51 -1.64
CA ASN A 113 -1.66 14.89 -2.18
C ASN A 113 -2.47 13.69 -2.66
N LEU A 114 -1.80 12.73 -3.29
CA LEU A 114 -2.44 11.49 -3.75
C LEU A 114 -2.99 10.72 -2.55
N LEU A 115 -2.19 10.51 -1.51
CA LEU A 115 -2.62 9.79 -0.32
C LEU A 115 -3.78 10.49 0.39
N ASN A 116 -3.79 11.82 0.40
CA ASN A 116 -4.90 12.56 0.98
C ASN A 116 -6.23 12.26 0.27
N LYS A 117 -6.20 12.09 -1.05
CA LYS A 117 -7.40 11.77 -1.84
C LYS A 117 -7.97 10.38 -1.55
N ILE A 118 -7.16 9.47 -1.07
CA ILE A 118 -7.56 8.08 -0.81
C ILE A 118 -7.58 7.74 0.67
N ASN A 119 -7.67 8.76 1.53
CA ASN A 119 -7.64 8.60 2.99
C ASN A 119 -6.46 7.73 3.42
N GLY A 120 -5.28 8.04 2.89
CA GLY A 120 -4.10 7.21 3.01
C GLY A 120 -3.06 7.73 3.99
N TRP A 121 -2.30 6.82 4.54
CA TRP A 121 -1.16 7.13 5.39
C TRP A 121 0.03 6.27 5.03
N ILE A 122 1.18 6.59 5.62
CA ILE A 122 2.47 5.95 5.32
C ILE A 122 2.92 5.19 6.56
N ASP A 123 3.35 3.95 6.33
CA ASP A 123 3.90 3.09 7.37
C ASP A 123 5.29 2.64 6.94
N LEU A 124 6.29 2.87 7.77
CA LEU A 124 7.68 2.47 7.51
C LEU A 124 8.07 1.33 8.45
N ASP A 125 8.46 0.22 7.87
CA ASP A 125 8.92 -0.96 8.59
C ASP A 125 10.40 -1.17 8.27
N LEU A 126 11.27 -0.76 9.19
CA LEU A 126 12.71 -0.73 8.98
C LEU A 126 13.40 -1.93 9.62
N TYR A 127 14.18 -2.64 8.82
CA TYR A 127 15.06 -3.73 9.26
C TYR A 127 16.48 -3.32 9.01
N ILE A 128 17.19 -2.95 10.06
CA ILE A 128 18.57 -2.45 9.96
C ILE A 128 19.52 -3.57 10.34
N ASN A 129 20.36 -3.95 9.41
CA ASN A 129 21.39 -4.95 9.62
C ASN A 129 22.62 -4.26 10.24
N LYS A 130 23.06 -4.75 11.37
CA LYS A 130 24.19 -4.16 12.12
C LYS A 130 25.54 -4.66 11.64
#